data_c16f5438eb72f7411a7ebf3451b87a3e
#
_entry.id   c16f5438eb72f7411a7ebf3451b87a3e
#
_cell.length_a   1.000
_cell.length_b   1.000
_cell.length_c   1.000
_cell.angle_alpha   90.00
_cell.angle_beta   90.00
_cell.angle_gamma   90.00
#
_symmetry.space_group_name_H-M   'P 1'
#
loop_
_entity.id
_entity.type
_entity.pdbx_description
1 polymer ?
#
loop_
_entity_poly.entity_id
_entity_poly.type
_entity_poly.pdbx_seq_one_letter_code
_entity_poly.pdbx_strand_id
1 'polypeptide(L)'
;PYGVKYIGIGNEEVLFNGDRADEYDHYVERFNLLHDAIKGKDPSVKLISTAWWRADSPSMERTFRALDGKADYWDYHPWADQLASGREVEAELRRMRELFLRWNPSTTMKCVIFEENGNRHDMQRVLGHVTLQNAVRRMGDFVLTSCAANALQPYRQNDNGWDQGQVFFTPSQVWGMPPYYAQQMAAAHHRPLTVGCGVEGADGVLDVTATRSREAGSVVLHI
;
A
#
# COMPACT_ATOMS: atom_id res chain seq x y z
N PRO A 1 -16.04 -19.86 -11.09
CA PRO A 1 -14.72 -19.26 -10.94
C PRO A 1 -14.85 -17.82 -10.48
N TYR A 2 -14.11 -17.45 -9.41
CA TYR A 2 -14.23 -16.12 -8.78
C TYR A 2 -13.37 -15.05 -9.49
N GLY A 3 -12.60 -15.40 -10.52
CA GLY A 3 -11.76 -14.48 -11.28
C GLY A 3 -10.67 -13.81 -10.41
N VAL A 4 -10.08 -14.55 -9.48
CA VAL A 4 -8.98 -14.07 -8.64
C VAL A 4 -7.82 -13.65 -9.53
N LYS A 5 -7.35 -12.41 -9.37
CA LYS A 5 -6.27 -11.85 -10.18
C LYS A 5 -4.97 -11.67 -9.40
N TYR A 6 -5.04 -11.48 -8.10
CA TYR A 6 -3.91 -11.16 -7.24
C TYR A 6 -3.91 -12.09 -6.03
N ILE A 7 -2.74 -12.61 -5.67
CA ILE A 7 -2.54 -13.43 -4.47
C ILE A 7 -1.28 -12.95 -3.76
N GLY A 8 -1.45 -12.51 -2.50
CA GLY A 8 -0.34 -12.28 -1.58
C GLY A 8 0.14 -13.61 -0.99
N ILE A 9 1.44 -13.82 -0.94
CA ILE A 9 2.03 -15.01 -0.35
C ILE A 9 2.56 -14.68 1.03
N GLY A 10 1.76 -14.94 2.05
CA GLY A 10 2.01 -14.60 3.45
C GLY A 10 1.40 -13.27 3.88
N ASN A 11 1.84 -12.77 5.03
CA ASN A 11 1.54 -11.45 5.57
C ASN A 11 2.66 -11.03 6.52
N GLU A 12 3.24 -9.82 6.33
CA GLU A 12 4.28 -9.26 7.20
C GLU A 12 5.43 -10.24 7.52
N GLU A 13 5.76 -11.06 6.55
CA GLU A 13 6.79 -12.09 6.73
C GLU A 13 8.14 -11.46 7.12
N VAL A 14 8.79 -12.05 8.11
CA VAL A 14 10.05 -11.55 8.69
C VAL A 14 9.92 -10.28 9.56
N LEU A 15 8.72 -9.71 9.74
CA LEU A 15 8.54 -8.50 10.57
C LEU A 15 9.07 -8.69 11.99
N PHE A 16 8.67 -9.78 12.66
CA PHE A 16 8.98 -10.05 14.06
C PHE A 16 10.27 -10.83 14.28
N ASN A 17 10.99 -11.18 13.22
CA ASN A 17 12.15 -12.08 13.27
C ASN A 17 13.50 -11.34 13.29
N GLY A 18 13.50 -10.04 13.58
CA GLY A 18 14.72 -9.27 13.83
C GLY A 18 15.65 -9.09 12.63
N ASP A 19 15.13 -8.99 11.39
CA ASP A 19 15.90 -8.81 10.16
C ASP A 19 16.93 -9.94 9.90
N ARG A 20 16.60 -11.16 10.30
CA ARG A 20 17.48 -12.31 10.15
C ARG A 20 17.51 -12.81 8.71
N ALA A 21 18.70 -13.03 8.20
CA ALA A 21 18.93 -13.47 6.81
C ALA A 21 18.30 -14.84 6.51
N ASP A 22 18.36 -15.78 7.45
CA ASP A 22 17.77 -17.12 7.32
C ASP A 22 16.24 -17.08 7.22
N GLU A 23 15.57 -16.14 7.88
CA GLU A 23 14.12 -15.97 7.78
C GLU A 23 13.70 -15.46 6.39
N TYR A 24 14.48 -14.56 5.80
CA TYR A 24 14.26 -14.15 4.41
C TYR A 24 14.48 -15.32 3.45
N ASP A 25 15.50 -16.15 3.68
CA ASP A 25 15.75 -17.33 2.85
C ASP A 25 14.59 -18.33 2.93
N HIS A 26 14.10 -18.63 4.12
CA HIS A 26 12.90 -19.47 4.32
C HIS A 26 11.66 -18.89 3.65
N TYR A 27 11.47 -17.57 3.70
CA TYR A 27 10.38 -16.93 2.98
C TYR A 27 10.53 -17.12 1.47
N VAL A 28 11.70 -16.89 0.91
CA VAL A 28 11.98 -17.08 -0.53
C VAL A 28 11.71 -18.52 -0.96
N GLU A 29 12.12 -19.52 -0.18
CA GLU A 29 11.85 -20.94 -0.46
C GLU A 29 10.33 -21.21 -0.52
N ARG A 30 9.58 -20.77 0.49
CA ARG A 30 8.11 -20.91 0.52
C ARG A 30 7.43 -20.17 -0.63
N PHE A 31 7.89 -18.95 -0.92
CA PHE A 31 7.36 -18.17 -2.05
C PHE A 31 7.54 -18.93 -3.36
N ASN A 32 8.72 -19.46 -3.62
CA ASN A 32 9.01 -20.20 -4.85
C ASN A 32 8.15 -21.45 -4.98
N LEU A 33 7.98 -22.21 -3.90
CA LEU A 33 7.13 -23.40 -3.89
C LEU A 33 5.66 -23.06 -4.24
N LEU A 34 5.14 -22.01 -3.62
CA LEU A 34 3.76 -21.56 -3.87
C LEU A 34 3.60 -20.91 -5.26
N HIS A 35 4.61 -20.15 -5.71
CA HIS A 35 4.65 -19.62 -7.06
C HIS A 35 4.48 -20.73 -8.11
N ASP A 36 5.28 -21.78 -8.03
CA ASP A 36 5.24 -22.88 -9.01
C ASP A 36 3.88 -23.60 -8.98
N ALA A 37 3.34 -23.84 -7.78
CA ALA A 37 2.03 -24.46 -7.61
C ALA A 37 0.89 -23.61 -8.17
N ILE A 38 0.88 -22.29 -7.90
CA ILE A 38 -0.16 -21.35 -8.35
C ILE A 38 -0.04 -21.15 -9.86
N LYS A 39 1.15 -20.84 -10.37
CA LYS A 39 1.37 -20.61 -11.80
C LYS A 39 1.13 -21.86 -12.64
N GLY A 40 1.34 -23.05 -12.08
CA GLY A 40 0.99 -24.33 -12.72
C GLY A 40 -0.52 -24.55 -12.86
N LYS A 41 -1.33 -23.89 -12.04
CA LYS A 41 -2.82 -23.93 -12.11
C LYS A 41 -3.40 -22.79 -12.92
N ASP A 42 -2.90 -21.58 -12.69
CA ASP A 42 -3.34 -20.38 -13.39
C ASP A 42 -2.16 -19.40 -13.56
N PRO A 43 -1.51 -19.39 -14.74
CA PRO A 43 -0.38 -18.50 -15.01
C PRO A 43 -0.77 -17.02 -15.07
N SER A 44 -2.05 -16.69 -15.18
CA SER A 44 -2.52 -15.30 -15.26
C SER A 44 -2.56 -14.58 -13.92
N VAL A 45 -2.56 -15.30 -12.79
CA VAL A 45 -2.59 -14.73 -11.44
C VAL A 45 -1.31 -13.96 -11.18
N LYS A 46 -1.47 -12.74 -10.65
CA LYS A 46 -0.36 -11.90 -10.21
C LYS A 46 0.00 -12.22 -8.76
N LEU A 47 1.29 -12.39 -8.50
CA LEU A 47 1.80 -12.75 -7.18
C LEU A 47 2.45 -11.57 -6.48
N ILE A 48 2.23 -11.50 -5.18
CA ILE A 48 2.68 -10.39 -4.33
C ILE A 48 3.57 -10.95 -3.24
N SER A 49 4.79 -10.41 -3.15
CA SER A 49 5.68 -10.64 -2.02
C SER A 49 5.23 -9.84 -0.81
N THR A 50 5.14 -10.49 0.34
CA THR A 50 4.79 -9.89 1.62
C THR A 50 5.96 -9.90 2.61
N ALA A 51 7.19 -10.09 2.13
CA ALA A 51 8.38 -9.92 2.94
C ALA A 51 8.45 -8.48 3.46
N TRP A 52 8.64 -8.33 4.78
CA TRP A 52 8.65 -7.01 5.40
C TRP A 52 9.75 -6.14 4.80
N TRP A 53 9.34 -5.01 4.24
CA TRP A 53 10.25 -4.07 3.60
C TRP A 53 11.14 -3.36 4.61
N ARG A 54 12.46 -3.45 4.40
CA ARG A 54 13.49 -2.73 5.15
C ARG A 54 14.57 -2.26 4.18
N ALA A 55 14.50 -1.02 3.74
CA ALA A 55 15.41 -0.50 2.72
C ALA A 55 16.90 -0.62 3.09
N ASP A 56 17.22 -0.62 4.40
CA ASP A 56 18.60 -0.71 4.91
C ASP A 56 19.02 -2.14 5.31
N SER A 57 18.14 -3.12 5.14
CA SER A 57 18.48 -4.51 5.43
C SER A 57 19.53 -5.05 4.46
N PRO A 58 20.60 -5.69 4.96
CA PRO A 58 21.58 -6.35 4.10
C PRO A 58 21.00 -7.53 3.33
N SER A 59 19.85 -8.06 3.77
CA SER A 59 19.16 -9.17 3.10
C SER A 59 18.23 -8.73 1.97
N MET A 60 17.86 -7.42 1.91
CA MET A 60 16.80 -6.95 1.04
C MET A 60 17.11 -7.10 -0.45
N GLU A 61 18.31 -6.70 -0.89
CA GLU A 61 18.73 -6.87 -2.28
C GLU A 61 18.69 -8.34 -2.72
N ARG A 62 19.21 -9.23 -1.88
CA ARG A 62 19.23 -10.67 -2.17
C ARG A 62 17.82 -11.24 -2.27
N THR A 63 16.94 -10.86 -1.35
CA THR A 63 15.53 -11.26 -1.34
C THR A 63 14.82 -10.74 -2.59
N PHE A 64 14.99 -9.46 -2.91
CA PHE A 64 14.44 -8.89 -4.14
C PHE A 64 14.90 -9.68 -5.38
N ARG A 65 16.21 -9.92 -5.55
CA ARG A 65 16.75 -10.64 -6.71
C ARG A 65 16.22 -12.06 -6.82
N ALA A 66 15.96 -12.74 -5.70
CA ALA A 66 15.40 -14.08 -5.68
C ALA A 66 13.92 -14.15 -6.08
N LEU A 67 13.19 -13.04 -5.91
CA LEU A 67 11.76 -12.92 -6.19
C LEU A 67 11.47 -12.17 -7.51
N ASP A 68 12.41 -11.39 -8.02
CA ASP A 68 12.23 -10.60 -9.24
C ASP A 68 11.99 -11.50 -10.46
N GLY A 69 10.96 -11.17 -11.23
CA GLY A 69 10.45 -12.01 -12.32
C GLY A 69 9.47 -13.12 -11.88
N LYS A 70 9.29 -13.33 -10.56
CA LYS A 70 8.32 -14.27 -9.97
C LYS A 70 7.20 -13.53 -9.22
N ALA A 71 7.56 -12.56 -8.39
CA ALA A 71 6.62 -11.62 -7.80
C ALA A 71 6.36 -10.46 -8.78
N ASP A 72 5.10 -10.14 -8.99
CA ASP A 72 4.68 -8.97 -9.77
C ASP A 72 4.70 -7.69 -8.92
N TYR A 73 4.49 -7.85 -7.60
CA TYR A 73 4.41 -6.74 -6.65
C TYR A 73 5.11 -7.07 -5.34
N TRP A 74 5.52 -6.02 -4.63
CA TRP A 74 5.95 -6.06 -3.23
C TRP A 74 4.92 -5.32 -2.39
N ASP A 75 4.47 -5.95 -1.31
CA ASP A 75 3.53 -5.35 -0.36
C ASP A 75 4.27 -4.49 0.66
N TYR A 76 3.77 -3.28 0.88
CA TYR A 76 4.31 -2.32 1.84
C TYR A 76 3.22 -1.87 2.79
N HIS A 77 3.47 -1.95 4.10
CA HIS A 77 2.50 -1.62 5.16
C HIS A 77 2.89 -0.33 5.89
N PRO A 78 2.50 0.85 5.41
CA PRO A 78 2.77 2.12 6.06
C PRO A 78 1.78 2.46 7.17
N TRP A 79 2.16 3.45 7.99
CA TRP A 79 1.28 4.10 8.95
C TRP A 79 0.74 5.43 8.41
N ALA A 80 -0.54 5.71 8.67
CA ALA A 80 -1.27 6.88 8.18
C ALA A 80 -2.01 7.62 9.30
N ASP A 81 -1.35 7.84 10.44
CA ASP A 81 -1.92 8.46 11.64
C ASP A 81 -1.62 9.96 11.78
N GLN A 82 -0.85 10.54 10.85
CA GLN A 82 -0.36 11.92 10.99
C GLN A 82 -0.36 12.64 9.64
N LEU A 83 -0.42 13.95 9.65
CA LEU A 83 -0.34 14.79 8.46
C LEU A 83 0.95 14.53 7.64
N ALA A 84 2.07 14.23 8.31
CA ALA A 84 3.33 13.93 7.66
C ALA A 84 3.36 12.57 6.94
N SER A 85 2.41 11.65 7.23
CA SER A 85 2.44 10.27 6.75
C SER A 85 2.54 10.17 5.23
N GLY A 86 1.80 10.99 4.49
CA GLY A 86 1.86 10.96 3.03
C GLY A 86 3.25 11.29 2.48
N ARG A 87 3.92 12.27 3.06
CA ARG A 87 5.28 12.67 2.65
C ARG A 87 6.31 11.60 2.98
N GLU A 88 6.21 10.99 4.15
CA GLU A 88 7.10 9.91 4.59
C GLU A 88 6.91 8.66 3.71
N VAL A 89 5.67 8.30 3.44
CA VAL A 89 5.33 7.16 2.55
C VAL A 89 5.81 7.43 1.12
N GLU A 90 5.60 8.63 0.59
CA GLU A 90 6.09 8.96 -0.76
C GLU A 90 7.62 8.86 -0.85
N ALA A 91 8.33 9.36 0.15
CA ALA A 91 9.79 9.25 0.19
C ALA A 91 10.25 7.78 0.21
N GLU A 92 9.59 6.93 1.00
CA GLU A 92 9.93 5.50 1.06
C GLU A 92 9.55 4.76 -0.22
N LEU A 93 8.42 5.06 -0.85
CA LEU A 93 8.03 4.50 -2.16
C LEU A 93 9.03 4.89 -3.27
N ARG A 94 9.50 6.12 -3.28
CA ARG A 94 10.55 6.58 -4.21
C ARG A 94 11.85 5.82 -3.98
N ARG A 95 12.25 5.68 -2.72
CA ARG A 95 13.43 4.91 -2.33
C ARG A 95 13.33 3.44 -2.74
N MET A 96 12.18 2.81 -2.49
CA MET A 96 11.90 1.42 -2.92
C MET A 96 12.07 1.29 -4.43
N ARG A 97 11.44 2.15 -5.21
CA ARG A 97 11.56 2.16 -6.67
C ARG A 97 13.01 2.34 -7.14
N GLU A 98 13.73 3.28 -6.55
CA GLU A 98 15.14 3.52 -6.88
C GLU A 98 16.01 2.31 -6.58
N LEU A 99 15.80 1.64 -5.44
CA LEU A 99 16.50 0.41 -5.09
C LEU A 99 16.17 -0.73 -6.05
N PHE A 100 14.90 -0.93 -6.37
CA PHE A 100 14.49 -1.95 -7.36
C PHE A 100 15.21 -1.75 -8.69
N LEU A 101 15.19 -0.53 -9.23
CA LEU A 101 15.87 -0.20 -10.50
C LEU A 101 17.39 -0.26 -10.40
N ARG A 102 17.97 0.00 -9.25
CA ARG A 102 19.41 -0.16 -9.00
C ARG A 102 19.80 -1.64 -8.97
N TRP A 103 18.99 -2.47 -8.33
CA TRP A 103 19.26 -3.90 -8.24
C TRP A 103 18.98 -4.62 -9.56
N ASN A 104 17.94 -4.24 -10.28
CA ASN A 104 17.68 -4.71 -11.65
C ASN A 104 17.01 -3.60 -12.49
N PRO A 105 17.75 -2.95 -13.41
CA PRO A 105 17.19 -1.88 -14.26
C PRO A 105 16.04 -2.33 -15.18
N SER A 106 15.90 -3.63 -15.42
CA SER A 106 14.83 -4.19 -16.26
C SER A 106 13.67 -4.78 -15.45
N THR A 107 13.64 -4.60 -14.14
CA THR A 107 12.56 -5.12 -13.31
C THR A 107 11.21 -4.52 -13.69
N THR A 108 10.18 -5.36 -13.63
CA THR A 108 8.78 -4.96 -13.78
C THR A 108 8.04 -4.99 -12.43
N MET A 109 8.74 -5.38 -11.35
CA MET A 109 8.14 -5.43 -10.02
C MET A 109 7.71 -4.03 -9.57
N LYS A 110 6.50 -3.95 -9.03
CA LYS A 110 5.89 -2.73 -8.51
C LYS A 110 5.52 -2.89 -7.04
N CYS A 111 4.83 -1.91 -6.49
CA CYS A 111 4.37 -1.92 -5.11
C CYS A 111 2.85 -2.04 -5.02
N VAL A 112 2.37 -2.65 -3.95
CA VAL A 112 1.00 -2.52 -3.44
C VAL A 112 1.07 -2.10 -1.98
N ILE A 113 -0.01 -1.52 -1.47
CA ILE A 113 -0.21 -1.23 -0.06
C ILE A 113 -1.51 -1.93 0.33
N PHE A 114 -1.42 -3.20 0.74
CA PHE A 114 -2.60 -3.95 1.14
C PHE A 114 -2.98 -3.76 2.59
N GLU A 115 -2.11 -3.08 3.34
CA GLU A 115 -2.36 -2.76 4.73
C GLU A 115 -1.85 -1.35 5.07
N GLU A 116 -2.75 -0.37 4.97
CA GLU A 116 -2.53 1.00 5.40
C GLU A 116 -2.98 1.14 6.85
N ASN A 117 -2.04 1.19 7.77
CA ASN A 117 -2.27 1.12 9.21
C ASN A 117 -2.58 2.49 9.83
N GLY A 118 -3.29 2.48 10.96
CA GLY A 118 -3.51 3.65 11.80
C GLY A 118 -4.48 3.36 12.94
N ASN A 119 -4.13 3.73 14.17
CA ASN A 119 -4.91 3.45 15.38
C ASN A 119 -5.77 4.63 15.86
N ARG A 120 -5.71 5.77 15.18
CA ARG A 120 -6.50 6.95 15.55
C ARG A 120 -7.85 6.95 14.86
N HIS A 121 -8.84 7.56 15.52
CA HIS A 121 -10.20 7.74 14.99
C HIS A 121 -10.57 9.22 14.85
N ASP A 122 -9.60 10.08 14.64
CA ASP A 122 -9.71 11.53 14.63
C ASP A 122 -9.25 12.15 13.30
N MET A 123 -9.26 13.48 13.23
CA MET A 123 -8.84 14.24 12.05
C MET A 123 -7.36 14.07 11.72
N GLN A 124 -6.49 13.69 12.67
CA GLN A 124 -5.09 13.43 12.35
C GLN A 124 -4.95 12.21 11.44
N ARG A 125 -5.68 11.13 11.72
CA ARG A 125 -5.72 9.97 10.83
C ARG A 125 -6.37 10.31 9.48
N VAL A 126 -7.42 11.15 9.46
CA VAL A 126 -8.00 11.64 8.19
C VAL A 126 -6.91 12.27 7.33
N LEU A 127 -6.17 13.21 7.89
CA LEU A 127 -5.09 13.90 7.18
C LEU A 127 -3.96 12.94 6.77
N GLY A 128 -3.60 11.98 7.63
CA GLY A 128 -2.66 10.93 7.30
C GLY A 128 -3.10 10.11 6.09
N HIS A 129 -4.35 9.65 6.07
CA HIS A 129 -4.91 8.89 4.96
C HIS A 129 -5.00 9.68 3.66
N VAL A 130 -5.50 10.91 3.68
CA VAL A 130 -5.64 11.68 2.43
C VAL A 130 -4.28 12.07 1.84
N THR A 131 -3.30 12.42 2.68
CA THR A 131 -1.94 12.71 2.20
C THR A 131 -1.23 11.45 1.68
N LEU A 132 -1.45 10.28 2.31
CA LEU A 132 -0.98 9.00 1.78
C LEU A 132 -1.63 8.67 0.43
N GLN A 133 -2.94 8.85 0.29
CA GLN A 133 -3.63 8.63 -1.00
C GLN A 133 -3.13 9.59 -2.09
N ASN A 134 -2.78 10.81 -1.74
CA ASN A 134 -2.14 11.74 -2.66
C ASN A 134 -0.75 11.25 -3.08
N ALA A 135 0.05 10.73 -2.14
CA ALA A 135 1.34 10.11 -2.44
C ALA A 135 1.19 8.91 -3.40
N VAL A 136 0.23 8.02 -3.14
CA VAL A 136 -0.10 6.88 -4.02
C VAL A 136 -0.48 7.36 -5.43
N ARG A 137 -1.29 8.43 -5.56
CA ARG A 137 -1.65 9.00 -6.86
C ARG A 137 -0.42 9.54 -7.60
N ARG A 138 0.49 10.23 -6.92
CA ARG A 138 1.75 10.73 -7.52
C ARG A 138 2.67 9.58 -7.95
N MET A 139 2.56 8.42 -7.31
CA MET A 139 3.32 7.20 -7.60
C MET A 139 2.50 6.14 -8.37
N GLY A 140 1.44 6.54 -9.05
CA GLY A 140 0.49 5.62 -9.70
C GLY A 140 1.05 4.78 -10.85
N ASP A 141 2.25 5.07 -11.35
CA ASP A 141 2.99 4.21 -12.28
C ASP A 141 3.76 3.08 -11.55
N PHE A 142 3.97 3.21 -10.24
CA PHE A 142 4.69 2.26 -9.40
C PHE A 142 3.77 1.56 -8.39
N VAL A 143 2.79 2.25 -7.81
CA VAL A 143 1.87 1.70 -6.82
C VAL A 143 0.54 1.31 -7.47
N LEU A 144 0.14 0.04 -7.32
CA LEU A 144 -1.12 -0.47 -7.90
C LEU A 144 -2.35 0.08 -7.16
N THR A 145 -2.35 -0.02 -5.85
CA THR A 145 -3.47 0.38 -4.97
C THR A 145 -3.03 0.50 -3.53
N SER A 146 -3.85 1.18 -2.72
CA SER A 146 -3.76 1.11 -1.27
C SER A 146 -5.09 0.68 -0.66
N CYS A 147 -5.05 -0.08 0.44
CA CYS A 147 -6.19 -0.60 1.17
C CYS A 147 -5.99 -0.33 2.66
N ALA A 148 -6.97 0.31 3.28
CA ALA A 148 -6.90 0.53 4.71
C ALA A 148 -7.17 -0.75 5.51
N ALA A 149 -6.41 -0.97 6.55
CA ALA A 149 -6.62 -1.99 7.57
C ALA A 149 -7.04 -1.32 8.89
N ASN A 150 -8.05 -1.85 9.57
CA ASN A 150 -9.09 -2.76 9.13
C ASN A 150 -10.23 -1.99 8.47
N ALA A 151 -10.77 -2.46 7.35
CA ALA A 151 -11.94 -1.81 6.76
C ALA A 151 -13.16 -1.93 7.69
N LEU A 152 -13.41 -3.12 8.23
CA LEU A 152 -14.53 -3.41 9.12
C LEU A 152 -14.03 -3.93 10.47
N GLN A 153 -14.63 -3.45 11.55
CA GLN A 153 -14.30 -3.90 12.91
C GLN A 153 -15.54 -3.99 13.78
N PRO A 154 -15.77 -5.10 14.50
CA PRO A 154 -16.80 -5.15 15.55
C PRO A 154 -16.47 -4.14 16.64
N TYR A 155 -17.47 -3.39 17.07
CA TYR A 155 -17.28 -2.38 18.11
C TYR A 155 -16.80 -3.02 19.42
N ARG A 156 -15.76 -2.46 20.02
CA ARG A 156 -15.08 -2.95 21.22
C ARG A 156 -14.34 -4.29 21.06
N GLN A 157 -14.15 -4.77 19.85
CA GLN A 157 -13.33 -5.95 19.63
C GLN A 157 -11.92 -5.50 19.18
N ASN A 158 -11.08 -5.21 20.14
CA ASN A 158 -9.68 -4.83 19.97
C ASN A 158 -8.75 -5.61 20.92
N ASP A 159 -9.13 -6.85 21.21
CA ASP A 159 -8.43 -7.77 22.10
C ASP A 159 -7.04 -8.19 21.59
N ASN A 160 -6.79 -8.06 20.31
CA ASN A 160 -5.48 -8.25 19.68
C ASN A 160 -4.56 -7.01 19.75
N GLY A 161 -5.00 -5.90 20.38
CA GLY A 161 -4.25 -4.65 20.47
C GLY A 161 -4.43 -3.71 19.27
N TRP A 162 -5.22 -4.11 18.27
CA TRP A 162 -5.49 -3.30 17.08
C TRP A 162 -6.87 -2.62 17.17
N ASP A 163 -6.90 -1.31 17.07
CA ASP A 163 -8.12 -0.52 17.01
C ASP A 163 -8.08 0.38 15.77
N GLN A 164 -8.16 -0.24 14.60
CA GLN A 164 -7.92 0.38 13.31
C GLN A 164 -9.18 0.52 12.44
N GLY A 165 -10.34 0.06 12.92
CA GLY A 165 -11.56 0.02 12.13
C GLY A 165 -11.94 1.36 11.50
N GLN A 166 -12.22 1.34 10.21
CA GLN A 166 -12.79 2.48 9.52
C GLN A 166 -14.32 2.50 9.57
N VAL A 167 -14.91 1.33 9.57
CA VAL A 167 -16.35 1.14 9.77
C VAL A 167 -16.53 0.19 10.94
N PHE A 168 -17.19 0.66 11.97
CA PHE A 168 -17.59 -0.14 13.12
C PHE A 168 -19.00 -0.66 12.98
N PHE A 169 -19.25 -1.81 13.58
CA PHE A 169 -20.58 -2.40 13.62
C PHE A 169 -20.87 -3.12 14.92
N THR A 170 -22.16 -3.21 15.23
CA THR A 170 -22.77 -4.09 16.23
C THR A 170 -23.85 -4.94 15.54
N PRO A 171 -24.53 -5.86 16.23
CA PRO A 171 -25.63 -6.60 15.61
C PRO A 171 -26.78 -5.72 15.06
N SER A 172 -26.89 -4.48 15.51
CA SER A 172 -28.01 -3.58 15.13
C SER A 172 -27.60 -2.26 14.50
N GLN A 173 -26.31 -1.92 14.47
CA GLN A 173 -25.82 -0.62 13.99
C GLN A 173 -24.54 -0.73 13.20
N VAL A 174 -24.35 0.16 12.23
CA VAL A 174 -23.12 0.35 11.47
C VAL A 174 -22.83 1.84 11.35
N TRP A 175 -21.57 2.25 11.54
CA TRP A 175 -21.17 3.65 11.37
C TRP A 175 -19.72 3.76 10.89
N GLY A 176 -19.45 4.79 10.08
CA GLY A 176 -18.11 5.11 9.61
C GLY A 176 -17.38 6.03 10.59
N MET A 177 -16.07 5.87 10.69
CA MET A 177 -15.17 6.78 11.39
C MET A 177 -14.69 7.89 10.42
N PRO A 178 -14.15 9.01 10.92
CA PRO A 178 -13.67 10.09 10.05
C PRO A 178 -12.80 9.66 8.87
N PRO A 179 -11.82 8.74 9.02
CA PRO A 179 -11.03 8.25 7.89
C PRO A 179 -11.86 7.56 6.79
N TYR A 180 -12.92 6.86 7.15
CA TYR A 180 -13.84 6.24 6.17
C TYR A 180 -14.46 7.28 5.25
N TYR A 181 -14.97 8.38 5.81
CA TYR A 181 -15.61 9.42 4.99
C TYR A 181 -14.63 10.14 4.09
N ALA A 182 -13.40 10.34 4.55
CA ALA A 182 -12.33 10.90 3.71
C ALA A 182 -12.01 9.98 2.52
N GLN A 183 -11.86 8.68 2.76
CA GLN A 183 -11.64 7.71 1.69
C GLN A 183 -12.83 7.60 0.75
N GLN A 184 -14.05 7.61 1.27
CA GLN A 184 -15.28 7.61 0.47
C GLN A 184 -15.32 8.81 -0.48
N MET A 185 -15.02 10.00 0.03
CA MET A 185 -14.94 11.22 -0.78
C MET A 185 -13.85 11.13 -1.85
N ALA A 186 -12.66 10.69 -1.46
CA ALA A 186 -11.54 10.52 -2.37
C ALA A 186 -11.81 9.50 -3.49
N ALA A 187 -12.48 8.38 -3.16
CA ALA A 187 -12.87 7.35 -4.12
C ALA A 187 -13.96 7.84 -5.09
N ALA A 188 -14.98 8.55 -4.57
CA ALA A 188 -16.07 9.09 -5.38
C ALA A 188 -15.59 10.08 -6.44
N HIS A 189 -14.51 10.80 -6.17
CA HIS A 189 -13.94 11.80 -7.05
C HIS A 189 -12.65 11.37 -7.77
N HIS A 190 -12.26 10.12 -7.63
CA HIS A 190 -11.08 9.59 -8.33
C HIS A 190 -11.24 9.68 -9.86
N ARG A 191 -10.13 10.01 -10.55
CA ARG A 191 -10.01 9.96 -12.00
C ARG A 191 -8.74 9.16 -12.38
N PRO A 192 -8.75 8.45 -13.52
CA PRO A 192 -7.76 7.43 -13.82
C PRO A 192 -6.37 7.96 -14.22
N LEU A 193 -6.22 9.25 -14.48
CA LEU A 193 -4.95 9.81 -14.91
C LEU A 193 -4.49 10.88 -13.93
N THR A 194 -3.30 10.72 -13.39
CA THR A 194 -2.65 11.76 -12.58
C THR A 194 -2.12 12.87 -13.49
N VAL A 195 -2.26 14.10 -13.06
CA VAL A 195 -1.77 15.31 -13.73
C VAL A 195 -0.73 15.95 -12.82
N GLY A 196 0.41 16.37 -13.41
CA GLY A 196 1.38 17.16 -12.67
C GLY A 196 0.76 18.47 -12.19
N CYS A 197 0.91 18.73 -10.88
CA CYS A 197 0.52 20.00 -10.27
C CYS A 197 1.59 20.44 -9.28
N GLY A 198 1.73 21.74 -9.10
CA GLY A 198 2.61 22.37 -8.11
C GLY A 198 1.79 23.31 -7.23
N VAL A 199 2.29 23.60 -6.05
CA VAL A 199 1.74 24.58 -5.10
C VAL A 199 2.76 25.68 -4.93
N GLU A 200 2.35 26.92 -5.09
CA GLU A 200 3.19 28.10 -4.88
C GLU A 200 2.69 28.88 -3.67
N GLY A 201 3.59 29.34 -2.82
CA GLY A 201 3.29 30.18 -1.67
C GLY A 201 2.67 29.46 -0.48
N ALA A 202 2.52 28.12 -0.51
CA ALA A 202 1.99 27.31 0.58
C ALA A 202 2.81 26.02 0.79
N ASP A 203 4.11 26.10 0.56
CA ASP A 203 5.03 24.97 0.68
C ASP A 203 5.00 24.36 2.07
N GLY A 204 4.69 23.05 2.14
CA GLY A 204 4.60 22.29 3.38
C GLY A 204 3.32 22.49 4.18
N VAL A 205 2.40 23.36 3.73
CA VAL A 205 1.08 23.57 4.36
C VAL A 205 -0.01 22.78 3.65
N LEU A 206 0.05 22.73 2.32
CA LEU A 206 -0.92 22.00 1.51
C LEU A 206 -0.25 20.80 0.84
N ASP A 207 -0.93 19.67 0.87
CA ASP A 207 -0.62 18.49 0.06
C ASP A 207 -1.64 18.40 -1.06
N VAL A 208 -1.21 18.60 -2.30
CA VAL A 208 -2.10 18.69 -3.46
C VAL A 208 -1.69 17.69 -4.53
N THR A 209 -2.67 17.00 -5.07
CA THR A 209 -2.51 16.22 -6.30
C THR A 209 -3.72 16.45 -7.22
N ALA A 210 -3.54 16.21 -8.51
CA ALA A 210 -4.59 16.39 -9.49
C ALA A 210 -4.81 15.12 -10.30
N THR A 211 -6.06 14.80 -10.57
CA THR A 211 -6.43 13.70 -11.45
C THR A 211 -7.38 14.19 -12.55
N ARG A 212 -7.39 13.52 -13.70
CA ARG A 212 -8.31 13.85 -14.80
C ARG A 212 -8.95 12.61 -15.41
N SER A 213 -10.09 12.81 -16.05
CA SER A 213 -10.72 11.80 -16.90
C SER A 213 -9.88 11.51 -18.16
N ARG A 214 -10.06 10.35 -18.77
CA ARG A 214 -9.43 10.02 -20.07
C ARG A 214 -9.97 10.91 -21.18
N GLU A 215 -11.24 11.17 -21.16
CA GLU A 215 -11.92 12.11 -22.05
C GLU A 215 -11.80 13.51 -21.42
N ALA A 216 -11.40 14.48 -22.21
CA ALA A 216 -11.05 15.83 -21.74
C ALA A 216 -12.26 16.61 -21.19
N GLY A 217 -12.77 16.23 -20.02
CA GLY A 217 -13.97 16.85 -19.44
C GLY A 217 -13.86 17.29 -17.99
N SER A 218 -12.99 16.69 -17.20
CA SER A 218 -12.89 17.05 -15.78
C SER A 218 -11.50 16.86 -15.21
N VAL A 219 -11.08 17.80 -14.39
CA VAL A 219 -9.90 17.71 -13.50
C VAL A 219 -10.42 17.81 -12.08
N VAL A 220 -9.90 16.95 -11.22
CA VAL A 220 -10.19 16.94 -9.78
C VAL A 220 -8.91 17.27 -9.06
N LEU A 221 -8.96 18.27 -8.18
CA LEU A 221 -7.90 18.56 -7.22
C LEU A 221 -8.22 17.85 -5.91
N HIS A 222 -7.23 17.14 -5.38
CA HIS A 222 -7.25 16.53 -4.06
C HIS A 222 -6.31 17.34 -3.18
N ILE A 223 -6.85 17.98 -2.15
CA ILE A 223 -6.16 18.91 -1.26
C ILE A 223 -6.28 18.41 0.17
#